data_fa3b329f84ca358afae2b8384dbc17cc
#
_entry.id   fa3b329f84ca358afae2b8384dbc17cc
#
_cell.length_a   1.000
_cell.length_b   1.000
_cell.length_c   1.000
_cell.angle_alpha   90.00
_cell.angle_beta   90.00
_cell.angle_gamma   90.00
#
_symmetry.space_group_name_H-M   'P 1'
#
loop_
_entity.id
_entity.type
_entity.pdbx_description
1 polymer ?
#
loop_
_entity_poly.entity_id
_entity_poly.type
_entity_poly.pdbx_seq_one_letter_code
_entity_poly.pdbx_strand_id
1 'polypeptide(L)'
;MDGRLSAVFDWDTWHPAGLPGTDLLTLLAAHARTQGHGDFGHLLAGDYWRRAEVTTAFDAYFRARGEPTPDAAGQAAIATGWWASRMAGALHRGLRFIDDPAWVRRNLDDALPRFERLAKELG
;
A
#
# COMPACT_ATOMS: atom_id res chain seq x y z
N MET A 1 25.57 -2.84 -10.48
CA MET A 1 24.35 -1.99 -10.65
C MET A 1 24.59 -0.63 -10.03
N ASP A 2 24.20 0.41 -10.71
CA ASP A 2 24.41 1.81 -10.27
C ASP A 2 23.21 2.35 -9.44
N GLY A 3 22.22 1.53 -9.12
CA GLY A 3 21.04 1.91 -8.38
C GLY A 3 20.02 2.75 -9.17
N ARG A 4 20.19 2.88 -10.47
CA ARG A 4 19.27 3.62 -11.33
C ARG A 4 18.13 2.74 -11.80
N LEU A 5 16.94 3.33 -11.87
CA LEU A 5 15.79 2.70 -12.49
C LEU A 5 16.01 2.66 -14.01
N SER A 6 16.10 1.46 -14.59
CA SER A 6 16.36 1.26 -16.02
C SER A 6 15.09 0.92 -16.82
N ALA A 7 14.06 0.38 -16.15
CA ALA A 7 12.80 0.04 -16.80
C ALA A 7 11.66 -0.05 -15.77
N VAL A 8 10.45 0.19 -16.25
CA VAL A 8 9.22 -0.01 -15.47
C VAL A 8 8.28 -0.89 -16.28
N PHE A 9 7.80 -1.97 -15.65
CA PHE A 9 6.90 -2.93 -16.26
C PHE A 9 5.58 -2.98 -15.50
N ASP A 10 4.57 -3.59 -16.10
CA ASP A 10 3.28 -3.86 -15.48
C ASP A 10 2.49 -2.60 -15.12
N TRP A 11 2.10 -1.87 -16.16
CA TRP A 11 1.30 -0.64 -16.04
C TRP A 11 -0.20 -0.88 -15.82
N ASP A 12 -0.65 -2.13 -15.73
CA ASP A 12 -2.07 -2.49 -15.68
C ASP A 12 -2.82 -1.87 -14.50
N THR A 13 -2.11 -1.59 -13.41
CA THR A 13 -2.68 -0.99 -12.20
C THR A 13 -2.39 0.50 -12.06
N TRP A 14 -1.69 1.09 -13.04
CA TRP A 14 -1.39 2.51 -13.01
C TRP A 14 -2.64 3.35 -13.24
N HIS A 15 -2.79 4.42 -12.47
CA HIS A 15 -3.90 5.34 -12.57
C HIS A 15 -3.40 6.79 -12.51
N PRO A 16 -3.56 7.60 -13.58
CA PRO A 16 -2.99 8.95 -13.63
C PRO A 16 -3.61 9.91 -12.60
N ALA A 17 -4.85 9.65 -12.18
CA ALA A 17 -5.56 10.42 -11.16
C ALA A 17 -5.54 9.73 -9.79
N GLY A 18 -4.68 8.72 -9.61
CA GLY A 18 -4.54 8.01 -8.34
C GLY A 18 -3.97 8.88 -7.23
N LEU A 19 -4.24 8.48 -5.99
CA LEU A 19 -3.70 9.16 -4.83
C LEU A 19 -2.17 9.07 -4.83
N PRO A 20 -1.44 10.21 -4.73
CA PRO A 20 0.02 10.20 -4.72
C PRO A 20 0.58 9.33 -3.60
N GLY A 21 1.61 8.55 -3.92
CA GLY A 21 2.26 7.65 -2.96
C GLY A 21 1.73 6.22 -2.97
N THR A 22 0.59 5.94 -3.59
CA THR A 22 0.05 4.57 -3.68
C THR A 22 0.93 3.66 -4.54
N ASP A 23 1.53 4.20 -5.60
CA ASP A 23 2.48 3.46 -6.43
C ASP A 23 3.73 3.07 -5.64
N LEU A 24 4.23 4.01 -4.85
CA LEU A 24 5.37 3.77 -3.98
C LEU A 24 5.05 2.68 -2.95
N LEU A 25 3.89 2.74 -2.30
CA LEU A 25 3.46 1.69 -1.36
C LEU A 25 3.31 0.34 -2.06
N THR A 26 2.79 0.31 -3.28
CA THR A 26 2.69 -0.94 -4.06
C THR A 26 4.07 -1.56 -4.28
N LEU A 27 5.05 -0.76 -4.67
CA LEU A 27 6.41 -1.22 -4.89
C LEU A 27 7.06 -1.72 -3.60
N LEU A 28 6.96 -0.94 -2.53
CA LEU A 28 7.53 -1.30 -1.22
C LEU A 28 6.85 -2.54 -0.63
N ALA A 29 5.55 -2.66 -0.77
CA ALA A 29 4.79 -3.82 -0.32
C ALA A 29 5.16 -5.09 -1.12
N ALA A 30 5.33 -4.97 -2.43
CA ALA A 30 5.79 -6.08 -3.25
C ALA A 30 7.17 -6.57 -2.80
N HIS A 31 8.08 -5.65 -2.52
CA HIS A 31 9.39 -5.98 -1.97
C HIS A 31 9.28 -6.64 -0.60
N ALA A 32 8.48 -6.08 0.31
CA ALA A 32 8.26 -6.65 1.64
C ALA A 32 7.72 -8.09 1.59
N ARG A 33 6.83 -8.38 0.66
CA ARG A 33 6.32 -9.74 0.44
C ARG A 33 7.43 -10.71 0.04
N THR A 34 8.34 -10.31 -0.83
CA THR A 34 9.48 -11.15 -1.20
C THR A 34 10.43 -11.40 -0.04
N GLN A 35 10.45 -10.52 0.95
CA GLN A 35 11.23 -10.67 2.18
C GLN A 35 10.48 -11.44 3.28
N GLY A 36 9.27 -11.95 3.01
CA GLY A 36 8.50 -12.71 3.97
C GLY A 36 7.79 -11.88 5.04
N HIS A 37 7.60 -10.58 4.82
CA HIS A 37 6.94 -9.68 5.78
C HIS A 37 5.42 -9.76 5.77
N GLY A 38 4.84 -10.63 4.97
CA GLY A 38 3.40 -10.85 4.91
C GLY A 38 2.74 -10.29 3.65
N ASP A 39 1.44 -10.46 3.57
CA ASP A 39 0.62 -9.99 2.45
C ASP A 39 0.12 -8.55 2.69
N PHE A 40 -0.58 -7.97 1.73
CA PHE A 40 -1.02 -6.56 1.78
C PHE A 40 -1.86 -6.23 3.02
N GLY A 41 -2.79 -7.11 3.39
CA GLY A 41 -3.59 -6.94 4.61
C GLY A 41 -2.75 -6.97 5.87
N HIS A 42 -1.77 -7.84 5.95
CA HIS A 42 -0.82 -7.89 7.08
C HIS A 42 0.03 -6.63 7.18
N LEU A 43 0.44 -6.08 6.03
CA LEU A 43 1.21 -4.84 6.00
C LEU A 43 0.38 -3.66 6.50
N LEU A 44 -0.90 -3.59 6.17
CA LEU A 44 -1.81 -2.60 6.74
C LEU A 44 -1.98 -2.81 8.24
N ALA A 45 -2.30 -4.02 8.65
CA ALA A 45 -2.53 -4.35 10.07
C ALA A 45 -1.33 -4.05 10.95
N GLY A 46 -0.11 -4.22 10.43
CA GLY A 46 1.15 -3.98 11.11
C GLY A 46 1.72 -2.57 10.97
N ASP A 47 0.95 -1.62 10.43
CA ASP A 47 1.38 -0.23 10.24
C ASP A 47 2.70 -0.12 9.44
N TYR A 48 2.81 -0.89 8.37
CA TYR A 48 4.03 -0.97 7.55
C TYR A 48 4.51 0.41 7.07
N TRP A 49 3.58 1.31 6.76
CA TRP A 49 3.90 2.67 6.29
C TRP A 49 4.59 3.55 7.34
N ARG A 50 4.58 3.14 8.61
CA ARG A 50 5.24 3.85 9.71
C ARG A 50 6.69 3.42 9.93
N ARG A 51 7.15 2.39 9.23
CA ARG A 51 8.54 1.95 9.33
C ARG A 51 9.49 3.01 8.76
N ALA A 52 10.67 3.12 9.35
CA ALA A 52 11.66 4.13 8.97
C ALA A 52 12.02 4.08 7.47
N GLU A 53 12.18 2.88 6.92
CA GLU A 53 12.48 2.71 5.49
C GLU A 53 11.35 3.22 4.59
N VAL A 54 10.11 3.08 5.02
CA VAL A 54 8.94 3.55 4.26
C VAL A 54 8.82 5.07 4.38
N THR A 55 8.94 5.63 5.57
CA THR A 55 8.88 7.09 5.76
C THR A 55 10.01 7.80 5.03
N THR A 56 11.21 7.24 5.01
CA THR A 56 12.33 7.76 4.24
C THR A 56 12.03 7.75 2.73
N ALA A 57 11.44 6.66 2.23
CA ALA A 57 11.06 6.54 0.83
C ALA A 57 9.95 7.54 0.46
N PHE A 58 8.96 7.75 1.33
CA PHE A 58 7.94 8.78 1.15
C PHE A 58 8.54 10.18 1.05
N ASP A 59 9.47 10.49 1.93
CA ASP A 59 10.15 11.79 1.95
C ASP A 59 10.87 12.04 0.62
N ALA A 60 11.63 11.06 0.15
CA ALA A 60 12.33 11.14 -1.13
C ALA A 60 11.35 11.28 -2.31
N TYR A 61 10.27 10.53 -2.29
CA TYR A 61 9.25 10.53 -3.34
C TYR A 61 8.58 11.91 -3.46
N PHE A 62 8.10 12.47 -2.36
CA PHE A 62 7.42 13.77 -2.38
C PHE A 62 8.39 14.92 -2.66
N ARG A 63 9.61 14.84 -2.15
CA ARG A 63 10.66 15.81 -2.48
C ARG A 63 10.97 15.83 -3.97
N ALA A 64 11.06 14.66 -4.61
CA ALA A 64 11.30 14.56 -6.05
C ALA A 64 10.15 15.15 -6.87
N ARG A 65 8.93 15.17 -6.33
CA ARG A 65 7.76 15.79 -6.94
C ARG A 65 7.66 17.29 -6.69
N GLY A 66 8.53 17.86 -5.86
CA GLY A 66 8.43 19.25 -5.43
C GLY A 66 7.25 19.51 -4.50
N GLU A 67 6.77 18.49 -3.81
CA GLU A 67 5.62 18.56 -2.92
C GLU A 67 6.05 18.27 -1.47
N PRO A 68 5.35 18.85 -0.47
CA PRO A 68 5.64 18.54 0.92
C PRO A 68 5.26 17.09 1.24
N THR A 69 6.09 16.43 2.03
CA THR A 69 5.78 15.08 2.53
C THR A 69 4.56 15.15 3.45
N PRO A 70 3.54 14.30 3.25
CA PRO A 70 2.41 14.25 4.16
C PRO A 70 2.84 13.93 5.59
N ASP A 71 2.12 14.48 6.55
CA ASP A 71 2.29 14.13 7.96
C ASP A 71 1.81 12.71 8.26
N ALA A 72 1.88 12.29 9.52
CA ALA A 72 1.49 10.93 9.92
C ALA A 72 0.04 10.61 9.56
N ALA A 73 -0.88 11.56 9.72
CA ALA A 73 -2.28 11.37 9.34
C ALA A 73 -2.45 11.24 7.83
N GLY A 74 -1.75 12.07 7.05
CA GLY A 74 -1.73 11.99 5.59
C GLY A 74 -1.17 10.66 5.09
N GLN A 75 -0.10 10.18 5.69
CA GLN A 75 0.48 8.87 5.35
C GLN A 75 -0.48 7.72 5.69
N ALA A 76 -1.16 7.78 6.82
CA ALA A 76 -2.19 6.81 7.19
C ALA A 76 -3.36 6.81 6.18
N ALA A 77 -3.79 7.99 5.72
CA ALA A 77 -4.82 8.11 4.70
C ALA A 77 -4.39 7.47 3.37
N ILE A 78 -3.14 7.71 2.96
CA ILE A 78 -2.59 7.09 1.75
C ILE A 78 -2.53 5.57 1.88
N ALA A 79 -2.06 5.04 3.00
CA ALA A 79 -1.99 3.61 3.25
C ALA A 79 -3.38 2.95 3.26
N THR A 80 -4.35 3.60 3.87
CA THR A 80 -5.75 3.13 3.93
C THR A 80 -6.36 3.10 2.53
N GLY A 81 -6.21 4.16 1.76
CA GLY A 81 -6.67 4.25 0.37
C GLY A 81 -5.96 3.23 -0.53
N TRP A 82 -4.67 3.03 -0.33
CA TRP A 82 -3.90 2.02 -1.04
C TRP A 82 -4.45 0.61 -0.81
N TRP A 83 -4.65 0.22 0.46
CA TRP A 83 -5.19 -1.10 0.78
C TRP A 83 -6.60 -1.29 0.21
N ALA A 84 -7.49 -0.31 0.40
CA ALA A 84 -8.86 -0.37 -0.12
C ALA A 84 -8.88 -0.51 -1.64
N SER A 85 -8.04 0.22 -2.34
CA SER A 85 -7.89 0.15 -3.79
C SER A 85 -7.39 -1.23 -4.25
N ARG A 86 -6.42 -1.80 -3.53
CA ARG A 86 -5.90 -3.14 -3.82
C ARG A 86 -6.98 -4.22 -3.62
N MET A 87 -7.77 -4.10 -2.56
CA MET A 87 -8.86 -5.04 -2.29
C MET A 87 -9.98 -4.92 -3.33
N ALA A 88 -10.38 -3.69 -3.66
CA ALA A 88 -11.36 -3.45 -4.71
C ALA A 88 -10.90 -4.02 -6.06
N GLY A 89 -9.63 -3.83 -6.42
CA GLY A 89 -9.06 -4.38 -7.64
C GLY A 89 -9.04 -5.91 -7.66
N ALA A 90 -8.74 -6.54 -6.54
CA ALA A 90 -8.78 -8.00 -6.41
C ALA A 90 -10.20 -8.54 -6.58
N LEU A 91 -11.18 -7.91 -5.94
CA LEU A 91 -12.59 -8.30 -6.04
C LEU A 91 -13.13 -8.09 -7.46
N HIS A 92 -12.74 -7.01 -8.11
CA HIS A 92 -13.14 -6.71 -9.49
C HIS A 92 -12.61 -7.76 -10.49
N ARG A 93 -11.43 -8.33 -10.25
CA ARG A 93 -10.82 -9.35 -11.11
C ARG A 93 -11.44 -10.73 -10.99
N GLY A 94 -12.38 -10.92 -10.09
CA GLY A 94 -13.16 -12.14 -9.97
C GLY A 94 -13.20 -12.72 -8.56
N LEU A 95 -14.07 -13.71 -8.39
CA LEU A 95 -14.34 -14.32 -7.09
C LEU A 95 -13.25 -15.29 -6.60
N ARG A 96 -12.24 -15.59 -7.43
CA ARG A 96 -11.19 -16.58 -7.09
C ARG A 96 -10.45 -16.25 -5.78
N PHE A 97 -10.34 -14.98 -5.42
CA PHE A 97 -9.71 -14.57 -4.18
C PHE A 97 -10.63 -14.76 -2.98
N ILE A 98 -11.94 -14.50 -3.15
CA ILE A 98 -12.94 -14.71 -2.10
C ILE A 98 -13.10 -16.20 -1.78
N ASP A 99 -12.95 -17.05 -2.79
CA ASP A 99 -13.05 -18.49 -2.64
C ASP A 99 -11.83 -19.12 -1.94
N ASP A 100 -10.79 -18.36 -1.68
CA ASP A 100 -9.62 -18.78 -0.90
C ASP A 100 -9.72 -18.22 0.53
N PRO A 101 -10.14 -19.03 1.52
CA PRO A 101 -10.28 -18.56 2.91
C PRO A 101 -8.98 -18.02 3.52
N ALA A 102 -7.84 -18.56 3.13
CA ALA A 102 -6.55 -18.10 3.61
C ALA A 102 -6.23 -16.69 3.08
N TRP A 103 -6.53 -16.44 1.81
CA TRP A 103 -6.38 -15.11 1.22
C TRP A 103 -7.29 -14.09 1.90
N VAL A 104 -8.57 -14.43 2.10
CA VAL A 104 -9.56 -13.59 2.77
C VAL A 104 -9.08 -13.21 4.18
N ARG A 105 -8.60 -14.19 4.94
CA ARG A 105 -8.09 -13.93 6.29
C ARG A 105 -6.92 -12.95 6.26
N ARG A 106 -5.91 -13.22 5.44
CA ARG A 106 -4.68 -12.39 5.39
C ARG A 106 -4.93 -10.97 4.92
N ASN A 107 -5.84 -10.79 3.98
CA ASN A 107 -6.00 -9.52 3.27
C ASN A 107 -7.21 -8.70 3.71
N LEU A 108 -8.23 -9.35 4.26
CA LEU A 108 -9.46 -8.69 4.70
C LEU A 108 -9.65 -8.81 6.20
N ASP A 109 -9.84 -10.02 6.72
CA ASP A 109 -10.23 -10.21 8.12
C ASP A 109 -9.21 -9.65 9.11
N ASP A 110 -7.93 -9.85 8.86
CA ASP A 110 -6.85 -9.35 9.72
C ASP A 110 -6.62 -7.83 9.54
N ALA A 111 -6.99 -7.27 8.40
CA ALA A 111 -6.81 -5.86 8.09
C ALA A 111 -7.99 -4.96 8.49
N LEU A 112 -9.22 -5.48 8.40
CA LEU A 112 -10.44 -4.71 8.66
C LEU A 112 -10.45 -4.00 10.02
N PRO A 113 -10.09 -4.64 11.15
CA PRO A 113 -10.07 -3.93 12.43
C PRO A 113 -9.11 -2.74 12.46
N ARG A 114 -8.00 -2.84 11.73
CA ARG A 114 -7.05 -1.72 11.61
C ARG A 114 -7.59 -0.62 10.72
N PHE A 115 -8.17 -1.01 9.60
CA PHE A 115 -8.85 -0.07 8.69
C PHE A 115 -9.94 0.72 9.41
N GLU A 116 -10.79 0.06 10.19
CA GLU A 116 -11.86 0.72 10.96
C GLU A 116 -11.31 1.72 11.97
N ARG A 117 -10.23 1.37 12.68
CA ARG A 117 -9.60 2.30 13.62
C ARG A 117 -9.01 3.51 12.91
N LEU A 118 -8.29 3.29 11.81
CA LEU A 118 -7.73 4.38 11.01
C LEU A 118 -8.82 5.30 10.44
N ALA A 119 -9.91 4.74 9.95
CA ALA A 119 -11.03 5.52 9.43
C ALA A 119 -11.63 6.42 10.50
N LYS A 120 -11.74 5.94 11.74
CA LYS A 120 -12.22 6.74 12.88
C LYS A 120 -11.22 7.83 13.28
N GLU A 121 -9.92 7.53 13.25
CA GLU A 121 -8.86 8.50 13.55
C GLU A 121 -8.83 9.63 12.51
N LEU A 122 -9.13 9.34 11.25
CA LEU A 122 -9.09 10.30 10.14
C LEU A 122 -10.41 11.07 9.96
N GLY A 123 -11.49 10.50 10.44
CA GLY A 123 -12.82 11.14 10.40
C GLY A 123 -13.04 12.03 11.57
#